data_02764ccc5cf65e8c977e2b52bd4e8cd8
#
_entry.id   02764ccc5cf65e8c977e2b52bd4e8cd8
#
_cell.length_a   1.000
_cell.length_b   1.000
_cell.length_c   1.000
_cell.angle_alpha   90.00
_cell.angle_beta   90.00
_cell.angle_gamma   90.00
#
_symmetry.space_group_name_H-M   'P 1'
#
loop_
_entity.id
_entity.type
_entity.pdbx_description
1 polymer ?
#
loop_
_entity_poly.entity_id
_entity_poly.type
_entity_poly.pdbx_seq_one_letter_code
_entity_poly.pdbx_strand_id
1 'polypeptide(L)'
;VIAIDTSVLIDLLGDGEGADAAEACLRLALGSGPVVVCDVVASEVTAGLGHGAEVMDALDDMGLTFSPIEQRSAVRAGEMQRKYVQRARAAGQPVGTPRTMPDFLVGAHALLQCNGLITRDEGFFRDYFKGLKVIVPKT
;
A
#
# COMPACT_ATOMS: atom_id res chain seq x y z
N VAL A 1 7.69 2.35 11.89
CA VAL A 1 6.33 2.16 11.39
C VAL A 1 6.38 1.82 9.90
N ILE A 2 5.82 0.69 9.54
CA ILE A 2 5.78 0.21 8.16
C ILE A 2 4.32 0.13 7.71
N ALA A 3 4.01 0.71 6.55
CA ALA A 3 2.69 0.58 5.93
C ALA A 3 2.62 -0.71 5.11
N ILE A 4 1.41 -1.23 4.91
CA ILE A 4 1.20 -2.42 4.09
C ILE A 4 0.16 -2.13 3.00
N ASP A 5 0.46 -2.56 1.77
CA ASP A 5 -0.39 -2.34 0.61
C ASP A 5 -1.50 -3.39 0.50
N THR A 6 -2.58 -3.04 -0.16
CA THR A 6 -3.75 -3.89 -0.38
C THR A 6 -3.41 -5.25 -0.97
N SER A 7 -2.53 -5.29 -1.98
CA SER A 7 -2.17 -6.53 -2.66
C SER A 7 -1.59 -7.58 -1.70
N VAL A 8 -0.79 -7.13 -0.74
CA VAL A 8 -0.17 -8.02 0.24
C VAL A 8 -1.20 -8.50 1.27
N LEU A 9 -2.12 -7.61 1.68
CA LEU A 9 -3.19 -8.00 2.60
C LEU A 9 -4.15 -9.01 1.97
N ILE A 10 -4.46 -8.85 0.70
CA ILE A 10 -5.29 -9.82 -0.03
C ILE A 10 -4.59 -11.19 -0.04
N ASP A 11 -3.29 -11.24 -0.24
CA ASP A 11 -2.52 -12.49 -0.15
C ASP A 11 -2.60 -13.11 1.25
N LEU A 12 -2.46 -12.29 2.30
CA LEU A 12 -2.51 -12.75 3.69
C LEU A 12 -3.89 -13.32 4.07
N LEU A 13 -4.95 -12.72 3.55
CA LEU A 13 -6.33 -13.12 3.87
C LEU A 13 -6.87 -14.21 2.96
N GLY A 14 -6.15 -14.54 1.88
CA GLY A 14 -6.50 -15.60 0.96
C GLY A 14 -5.56 -16.80 1.08
N ASP A 15 -5.89 -17.87 0.37
CA ASP A 15 -5.10 -19.10 0.34
C ASP A 15 -4.22 -19.19 -0.93
N GLY A 16 -3.86 -18.03 -1.52
CA GLY A 16 -3.10 -17.98 -2.76
C GLY A 16 -1.62 -18.26 -2.59
N GLU A 17 -0.90 -18.32 -3.70
CA GLU A 17 0.53 -18.61 -3.75
C GLU A 17 1.40 -17.59 -2.98
N GLY A 18 0.91 -16.36 -2.86
CA GLY A 18 1.64 -15.30 -2.16
C GLY A 18 1.50 -15.29 -0.65
N ALA A 19 0.62 -16.12 -0.08
CA ALA A 19 0.28 -16.06 1.34
C ALA A 19 1.47 -16.30 2.26
N ASP A 20 2.29 -17.31 1.98
CA ASP A 20 3.45 -17.65 2.82
C ASP A 20 4.51 -16.56 2.81
N ALA A 21 4.81 -16.01 1.64
CA ALA A 21 5.78 -14.92 1.51
C ALA A 21 5.29 -13.66 2.20
N ALA A 22 4.00 -13.35 2.06
CA ALA A 22 3.38 -12.20 2.71
C ALA A 22 3.41 -12.35 4.23
N GLU A 23 3.10 -13.54 4.76
CA GLU A 23 3.14 -13.81 6.20
C GLU A 23 4.56 -13.66 6.76
N ALA A 24 5.55 -14.23 6.09
CA ALA A 24 6.94 -14.11 6.52
C ALA A 24 7.40 -12.66 6.53
N CYS A 25 7.04 -11.89 5.51
CA CYS A 25 7.36 -10.47 5.41
C CYS A 25 6.70 -9.66 6.54
N LEU A 26 5.42 -9.90 6.79
CA LEU A 26 4.69 -9.22 7.87
C LEU A 26 5.29 -9.54 9.24
N ARG A 27 5.58 -10.81 9.50
CA ARG A 27 6.15 -11.25 10.77
C ARG A 27 7.48 -10.57 11.04
N LEU A 28 8.33 -10.47 10.01
CA LEU A 28 9.62 -9.80 10.12
C LEU A 28 9.44 -8.31 10.40
N ALA A 29 8.51 -7.65 9.71
CA ALA A 29 8.24 -6.23 9.90
C ALA A 29 7.69 -5.95 11.31
N LEU A 30 6.77 -6.77 11.81
CA LEU A 30 6.22 -6.65 13.16
C LEU A 30 7.29 -6.79 14.25
N GLY A 31 8.32 -7.57 13.98
CA GLY A 31 9.47 -7.70 14.88
C GLY A 31 10.28 -6.43 15.02
N SER A 32 10.20 -5.51 14.04
CA SER A 32 10.93 -4.25 14.05
C SER A 32 10.10 -3.06 14.52
N GLY A 33 8.79 -3.19 14.61
CA GLY A 33 7.90 -2.12 15.04
C GLY A 33 6.48 -2.27 14.50
N PRO A 34 5.62 -1.24 14.68
CA PRO A 34 4.24 -1.28 14.21
C PRO A 34 4.14 -1.41 12.69
N VAL A 35 3.16 -2.20 12.26
CA VAL A 35 2.75 -2.26 10.85
C VAL A 35 1.33 -1.69 10.77
N VAL A 36 1.12 -0.75 9.86
CA VAL A 36 -0.12 0.05 9.82
C VAL A 36 -0.85 -0.11 8.50
N VAL A 37 -2.17 0.07 8.58
CA VAL A 37 -3.09 0.04 7.43
C VAL A 37 -3.76 1.40 7.35
N CYS A 38 -3.64 2.06 6.20
CA CYS A 38 -4.34 3.34 6.00
C CYS A 38 -5.79 3.11 5.56
N ASP A 39 -6.57 4.19 5.59
CA ASP A 39 -7.99 4.17 5.25
C ASP A 39 -8.26 3.69 3.81
N VAL A 40 -7.43 4.06 2.85
CA VAL A 40 -7.57 3.59 1.46
C VAL A 40 -7.41 2.06 1.39
N VAL A 41 -6.38 1.53 2.04
CA VAL A 41 -6.12 0.09 2.05
C VAL A 41 -7.23 -0.66 2.77
N ALA A 42 -7.68 -0.14 3.91
CA ALA A 42 -8.82 -0.72 4.64
C ALA A 42 -10.08 -0.77 3.76
N SER A 43 -10.34 0.30 3.02
CA SER A 43 -11.48 0.37 2.10
C SER A 43 -11.37 -0.64 0.96
N GLU A 44 -10.21 -0.75 0.34
CA GLU A 44 -9.99 -1.68 -0.77
C GLU A 44 -10.08 -3.14 -0.34
N VAL A 45 -9.51 -3.48 0.81
CA VAL A 45 -9.56 -4.84 1.34
C VAL A 45 -11.01 -5.22 1.69
N THR A 46 -11.75 -4.30 2.30
CA THR A 46 -13.17 -4.50 2.62
C THR A 46 -13.99 -4.69 1.34
N ALA A 47 -13.75 -3.86 0.33
CA ALA A 47 -14.45 -3.99 -0.96
C ALA A 47 -14.17 -5.35 -1.62
N GLY A 48 -12.96 -5.85 -1.52
CA GLY A 48 -12.56 -7.12 -2.10
C GLY A 48 -13.12 -8.34 -1.38
N LEU A 49 -13.28 -8.27 -0.06
CA LEU A 49 -13.71 -9.41 0.76
C LEU A 49 -15.16 -9.32 1.24
N GLY A 50 -15.77 -8.14 1.23
CA GLY A 50 -17.20 -7.95 1.39
C GLY A 50 -17.75 -7.84 2.82
N HIS A 51 -16.94 -8.07 3.85
CA HIS A 51 -17.40 -8.11 5.25
C HIS A 51 -16.51 -7.24 6.16
N GLY A 52 -16.87 -5.96 6.30
CA GLY A 52 -16.04 -4.98 7.01
C GLY A 52 -15.66 -5.35 8.44
N ALA A 53 -16.64 -5.82 9.23
CA ALA A 53 -16.37 -6.21 10.63
C ALA A 53 -15.38 -7.38 10.70
N GLU A 54 -15.57 -8.38 9.87
CA GLU A 54 -14.66 -9.54 9.81
C GLU A 54 -13.26 -9.16 9.34
N VAL A 55 -13.19 -8.25 8.36
CA VAL A 55 -11.90 -7.74 7.86
C VAL A 55 -11.16 -7.02 8.97
N MET A 56 -11.82 -6.11 9.69
CA MET A 56 -11.18 -5.37 10.77
C MET A 56 -10.72 -6.28 11.90
N ASP A 57 -11.52 -7.29 12.25
CA ASP A 57 -11.13 -8.28 13.25
C ASP A 57 -9.89 -9.07 12.81
N ALA A 58 -9.83 -9.46 11.53
CA ALA A 58 -8.69 -10.18 10.99
C ALA A 58 -7.41 -9.32 11.01
N LEU A 59 -7.53 -8.02 10.67
CA LEU A 59 -6.38 -7.12 10.72
C LEU A 59 -5.89 -6.93 12.15
N ASP A 60 -6.78 -6.81 13.11
CA ASP A 60 -6.44 -6.74 14.53
C ASP A 60 -5.72 -8.02 14.99
N ASP A 61 -6.23 -9.18 14.63
CA ASP A 61 -5.64 -10.47 14.96
C ASP A 61 -4.23 -10.62 14.39
N MET A 62 -3.96 -10.03 13.22
CA MET A 62 -2.62 -10.02 12.62
C MET A 62 -1.69 -8.99 13.25
N GLY A 63 -2.15 -8.20 14.19
CA GLY A 63 -1.34 -7.19 14.86
C GLY A 63 -1.19 -5.88 14.10
N LEU A 64 -2.05 -5.63 13.11
CA LEU A 64 -2.01 -4.40 12.31
C LEU A 64 -2.78 -3.28 13.00
N THR A 65 -2.30 -2.05 12.84
CA THR A 65 -2.89 -0.85 13.43
C THR A 65 -3.42 0.06 12.32
N PHE A 66 -4.60 0.63 12.52
CA PHE A 66 -5.15 1.59 11.57
C PHE A 66 -4.43 2.94 11.68
N SER A 67 -4.05 3.53 10.53
CA SER A 67 -3.39 4.83 10.45
C SER A 67 -4.02 5.67 9.35
N PRO A 68 -4.84 6.69 9.70
CA PRO A 68 -5.51 7.51 8.69
C PRO A 68 -4.53 8.39 7.92
N ILE A 69 -4.88 8.70 6.67
CA ILE A 69 -4.10 9.57 5.81
C ILE A 69 -4.25 11.02 6.28
N GLU A 70 -3.13 11.67 6.60
CA GLU A 70 -3.10 13.08 6.98
C GLU A 70 -3.21 13.99 5.75
N GLN A 71 -3.60 15.25 5.97
CA GLN A 71 -3.75 16.23 4.91
C GLN A 71 -2.48 16.38 4.06
N ARG A 72 -1.30 16.43 4.69
CA ARG A 72 -0.02 16.55 3.97
C ARG A 72 0.23 15.39 3.00
N SER A 73 -0.19 14.20 3.38
CA SER A 73 -0.07 13.02 2.54
C SER A 73 -1.08 13.06 1.38
N ALA A 74 -2.30 13.49 1.65
CA ALA A 74 -3.32 13.65 0.61
C ALA A 74 -2.88 14.66 -0.46
N VAL A 75 -2.30 15.79 -0.03
CA VAL A 75 -1.80 16.82 -0.96
C VAL A 75 -0.64 16.26 -1.80
N ARG A 76 0.31 15.56 -1.17
CA ARG A 76 1.43 14.96 -1.89
C ARG A 76 0.95 13.93 -2.92
N ALA A 77 -0.08 13.15 -2.58
CA ALA A 77 -0.66 12.18 -3.50
C ALA A 77 -1.18 12.87 -4.78
N GLY A 78 -1.88 13.99 -4.63
CA GLY A 78 -2.37 14.77 -5.75
C GLY A 78 -1.24 15.32 -6.62
N GLU A 79 -0.19 15.85 -6.00
CA GLU A 79 0.98 16.35 -6.71
C GLU A 79 1.68 15.25 -7.53
N MET A 80 1.81 14.07 -6.96
CA MET A 80 2.46 12.95 -7.65
C MET A 80 1.59 12.39 -8.78
N GLN A 81 0.27 12.33 -8.59
CA GLN A 81 -0.63 11.94 -9.67
C GLN A 81 -0.55 12.92 -10.83
N ARG A 82 -0.48 14.21 -10.55
CA ARG A 82 -0.32 15.23 -11.58
C ARG A 82 0.94 15.00 -12.41
N LYS A 83 2.06 14.69 -11.76
CA LYS A 83 3.31 14.37 -12.45
C LYS A 83 3.17 13.13 -13.32
N TYR A 84 2.50 12.12 -12.83
CA TYR A 84 2.24 10.89 -13.57
C TYR A 84 1.47 11.16 -14.86
N VAL A 85 0.38 11.93 -14.76
CA VAL A 85 -0.44 12.29 -15.91
C VAL A 85 0.37 13.11 -16.93
N GLN A 86 1.16 14.07 -16.46
CA GLN A 86 2.01 14.90 -17.32
C GLN A 86 3.06 14.08 -18.05
N ARG A 87 3.69 13.11 -17.39
CA ARG A 87 4.67 12.20 -18.01
C ARG A 87 4.01 11.32 -19.06
N ALA A 88 2.84 10.78 -18.79
CA ALA A 88 2.12 9.94 -19.73
C ALA A 88 1.76 10.71 -21.00
N ARG A 89 1.30 11.94 -20.86
CA ARG A 89 0.98 12.82 -22.02
C ARG A 89 2.23 13.18 -22.81
N ALA A 90 3.32 13.54 -22.15
CA ALA A 90 4.58 13.91 -22.81
C ALA A 90 5.18 12.74 -23.59
N ALA A 91 5.02 11.52 -23.09
CA ALA A 91 5.51 10.31 -23.75
C ALA A 91 4.63 9.87 -24.92
N GLY A 92 3.46 10.49 -25.10
CA GLY A 92 2.51 10.08 -26.17
C GLY A 92 2.00 8.67 -26.00
N GLN A 93 2.13 8.10 -24.81
CA GLN A 93 1.69 6.74 -24.56
C GLN A 93 0.18 6.70 -24.30
N PRO A 94 -0.56 5.82 -24.97
CA PRO A 94 -1.88 5.48 -24.49
C PRO A 94 -1.67 4.89 -23.10
N VAL A 95 -2.32 5.48 -22.11
CA VAL A 95 -2.26 4.98 -20.75
C VAL A 95 -2.98 3.64 -20.76
N GLY A 96 -2.24 2.53 -20.66
CA GLY A 96 -2.81 1.18 -20.61
C GLY A 96 -3.76 1.09 -19.42
N THR A 97 -3.30 0.60 -18.29
CA THR A 97 -4.06 0.68 -17.05
C THR A 97 -3.56 1.91 -16.28
N PRO A 98 -4.29 3.04 -16.28
CA PRO A 98 -3.80 4.23 -15.62
C PRO A 98 -3.74 3.99 -14.10
N ARG A 99 -2.69 4.49 -13.48
CA ARG A 99 -2.64 4.53 -12.02
C ARG A 99 -3.68 5.51 -11.52
N THR A 100 -4.41 5.12 -10.51
CA THR A 100 -5.51 5.88 -9.95
C THR A 100 -5.11 6.51 -8.62
N MET A 101 -5.91 7.44 -8.11
CA MET A 101 -5.62 8.16 -6.88
C MET A 101 -5.30 7.25 -5.68
N PRO A 102 -5.97 6.11 -5.48
CA PRO A 102 -5.62 5.22 -4.37
C PRO A 102 -4.15 4.82 -4.31
N ASP A 103 -3.50 4.52 -5.43
CA ASP A 103 -2.08 4.18 -5.47
C ASP A 103 -1.20 5.31 -4.94
N PHE A 104 -1.53 6.55 -5.32
CA PHE A 104 -0.78 7.73 -4.88
C PHE A 104 -1.02 8.04 -3.41
N LEU A 105 -2.24 7.82 -2.91
CA LEU A 105 -2.55 7.99 -1.49
C LEU A 105 -1.79 7.00 -0.62
N VAL A 106 -1.73 5.74 -1.03
CA VAL A 106 -0.97 4.71 -0.31
C VAL A 106 0.53 5.07 -0.27
N GLY A 107 1.09 5.47 -1.41
CA GLY A 107 2.50 5.85 -1.48
C GLY A 107 2.84 7.07 -0.64
N ALA A 108 2.02 8.11 -0.71
CA ALA A 108 2.24 9.34 0.06
C ALA A 108 2.12 9.10 1.57
N HIS A 109 1.13 8.32 1.99
CA HIS A 109 0.99 7.92 3.40
C HIS A 109 2.24 7.20 3.90
N ALA A 110 2.71 6.21 3.14
CA ALA A 110 3.90 5.46 3.53
C ALA A 110 5.15 6.32 3.57
N LEU A 111 5.32 7.22 2.59
CA LEU A 111 6.50 8.10 2.52
C LEU A 111 6.53 9.12 3.66
N LEU A 112 5.41 9.77 3.94
CA LEU A 112 5.38 10.91 4.86
C LEU A 112 5.03 10.54 6.30
N GLN A 113 4.27 9.46 6.50
CA GLN A 113 3.80 9.07 7.83
C GLN A 113 4.46 7.79 8.36
N CYS A 114 5.20 7.07 7.52
CA CYS A 114 5.80 5.79 7.88
C CYS A 114 7.28 5.75 7.49
N ASN A 115 7.94 4.63 7.79
CA ASN A 115 9.35 4.40 7.44
C ASN A 115 9.52 3.53 6.20
N GLY A 116 8.44 2.94 5.71
CA GLY A 116 8.49 2.07 4.54
C GLY A 116 7.12 1.52 4.16
N LEU A 117 7.09 0.75 3.08
CA LEU A 117 5.86 0.15 2.54
C LEU A 117 6.13 -1.29 2.11
N ILE A 118 5.30 -2.21 2.59
CA ILE A 118 5.29 -3.59 2.10
C ILE A 118 4.32 -3.64 0.90
N THR A 119 4.84 -3.98 -0.27
CA THR A 119 4.05 -4.02 -1.52
C THR A 119 4.66 -4.98 -2.51
N ARG A 120 3.86 -5.49 -3.44
CA ARG A 120 4.36 -6.25 -4.59
C ARG A 120 4.68 -5.35 -5.79
N ASP A 121 4.29 -4.09 -5.75
CA ASP A 121 4.41 -3.14 -6.85
C ASP A 121 5.63 -2.22 -6.68
N GLU A 122 6.80 -2.82 -6.71
CA GLU A 122 8.06 -2.14 -6.43
C GLU A 122 8.35 -0.99 -7.40
N GLY A 123 8.18 -1.22 -8.70
CA GLY A 123 8.56 -0.26 -9.73
C GLY A 123 7.82 1.07 -9.63
N PHE A 124 6.50 1.02 -9.48
CA PHE A 124 5.68 2.22 -9.36
C PHE A 124 6.08 3.06 -8.13
N PHE A 125 6.17 2.43 -6.98
CA PHE A 125 6.45 3.17 -5.74
C PHE A 125 7.88 3.73 -5.71
N ARG A 126 8.85 3.06 -6.29
CA ARG A 126 10.21 3.59 -6.43
C ARG A 126 10.25 4.79 -7.35
N ASP A 127 9.52 4.74 -8.48
CA ASP A 127 9.57 5.80 -9.49
C ASP A 127 8.90 7.09 -9.01
N TYR A 128 7.80 6.98 -8.28
CA TYR A 128 6.99 8.14 -7.89
C TYR A 128 7.18 8.58 -6.45
N PHE A 129 7.79 7.76 -5.61
CA PHE A 129 7.99 8.06 -4.19
C PHE A 129 9.45 7.84 -3.81
N LYS A 130 10.33 8.69 -4.36
CA LYS A 130 11.77 8.64 -4.08
C LYS A 130 12.03 8.83 -2.60
N GLY A 131 12.88 7.98 -2.04
CA GLY A 131 13.17 7.97 -0.63
C GLY A 131 12.30 7.00 0.17
N LEU A 132 11.23 6.48 -0.41
CA LEU A 132 10.41 5.47 0.23
C LEU A 132 11.15 4.13 0.24
N LYS A 133 11.24 3.52 1.43
CA LYS A 133 11.75 2.16 1.54
C LYS A 133 10.65 1.19 1.13
N VAL A 134 10.88 0.46 0.04
CA VAL A 134 9.92 -0.53 -0.47
C VAL A 134 10.38 -1.92 -0.06
N ILE A 135 9.48 -2.67 0.56
CA ILE A 135 9.73 -4.04 1.02
C ILE A 135 8.83 -4.97 0.22
N VAL A 136 9.45 -5.90 -0.52
CA VAL A 136 8.70 -6.83 -1.37
C VAL A 136 8.72 -8.23 -0.75
N PRO A 137 7.54 -8.84 -0.53
CA PRO A 137 7.52 -10.23 -0.05
C PRO A 137 8.22 -11.16 -1.05
N LYS A 138 9.11 -12.00 -0.58
CA LYS A 138 9.91 -12.91 -1.41
C LYS A 138 9.28 -14.30 -1.40
N THR A 139 9.03 -14.80 -2.59
CA THR A 139 8.61 -16.20 -2.78
C THR A 139 9.80 -17.14 -2.84
#